data_19987519fe04ea39e4d9b07777b518df
#
_entry.id   19987519fe04ea39e4d9b07777b518df
#
_cell.length_a   1.000
_cell.length_b   1.000
_cell.length_c   1.000
_cell.angle_alpha   90.00
_cell.angle_beta   90.00
_cell.angle_gamma   90.00
#
_symmetry.space_group_name_H-M   'P 1'
#
loop_
_entity.id
_entity.type
_entity.pdbx_description
1 polymer ?
#
loop_
_entity_poly.entity_id
_entity_poly.type
_entity_poly.pdbx_seq_one_letter_code
_entity_poly.pdbx_strand_id
1 'polypeptide(L)'
;MEAVMLDPADFPSAIAFAFEAVGGIGAAAKVCNRSYQALNKWRQASSLPRTDYTGETKYAELLATAAEQKGNAFKAVWLLNASAPQKAAA
;
A
#
# COMPACT_ATOMS: atom_id res chain seq x y z
N MET A 1 -17.01 -21.72 -1.06
CA MET A 1 -16.42 -21.06 -0.43
C MET A 1 -16.48 -19.76 -0.70
N GLU A 2 -16.57 -18.97 0.04
CA GLU A 2 -16.65 -17.73 -0.23
C GLU A 2 -15.37 -17.08 -0.31
N ALA A 3 -15.24 -16.11 -1.04
CA ALA A 3 -14.06 -15.38 -1.13
C ALA A 3 -13.85 -14.65 0.12
N VAL A 4 -12.64 -14.69 0.61
CA VAL A 4 -12.33 -13.96 1.78
C VAL A 4 -11.81 -12.65 1.34
N MET A 5 -12.51 -11.58 1.63
CA MET A 5 -12.06 -10.29 1.28
C MET A 5 -11.21 -9.74 2.38
N LEU A 6 -10.07 -9.19 2.02
CA LEU A 6 -9.23 -8.53 2.99
C LEU A 6 -9.92 -7.29 3.51
N ASP A 7 -9.87 -7.10 4.80
CA ASP A 7 -10.49 -5.95 5.45
C ASP A 7 -9.41 -5.07 5.99
N PRO A 8 -9.30 -3.81 5.55
CA PRO A 8 -8.25 -2.93 6.07
C PRO A 8 -8.23 -2.84 7.59
N ALA A 9 -9.37 -3.03 8.22
CA ALA A 9 -9.41 -2.94 9.68
C ALA A 9 -8.67 -4.08 10.37
N ASP A 10 -8.39 -5.17 9.65
CA ASP A 10 -7.66 -6.29 10.23
C ASP A 10 -6.16 -6.09 10.20
N PHE A 11 -5.68 -4.97 9.68
CA PHE A 11 -4.25 -4.73 9.52
C PHE A 11 -3.84 -3.52 10.34
N PRO A 12 -2.59 -3.47 10.78
CA PRO A 12 -2.14 -2.35 11.62
C PRO A 12 -2.07 -1.03 10.86
N SER A 13 -2.05 -1.06 9.55
CA SER A 13 -2.00 0.17 8.78
C SER A 13 -2.50 -0.08 7.38
N ALA A 14 -2.83 0.98 6.68
CA ALA A 14 -3.26 0.88 5.28
C ALA A 14 -2.13 0.31 4.42
N ILE A 15 -0.88 0.64 4.74
CA ILE A 15 0.25 0.12 4.00
C ILE A 15 0.36 -1.40 4.17
N ALA A 16 0.17 -1.88 5.40
CA ALA A 16 0.22 -3.32 5.64
C ALA A 16 -0.89 -4.02 4.85
N PHE A 17 -2.07 -3.44 4.84
CA PHE A 17 -3.17 -3.99 4.06
C PHE A 17 -2.83 -4.03 2.59
N ALA A 18 -2.30 -2.92 2.05
CA ALA A 18 -1.99 -2.85 0.63
C ALA A 18 -0.97 -3.89 0.22
N PHE A 19 0.04 -4.10 1.05
CA PHE A 19 1.06 -5.09 0.74
C PHE A 19 0.46 -6.49 0.71
N GLU A 20 -0.41 -6.80 1.67
CA GLU A 20 -1.05 -8.10 1.66
C GLU A 20 -1.99 -8.26 0.47
N ALA A 21 -2.64 -7.18 0.08
CA ALA A 21 -3.58 -7.23 -1.03
C ALA A 21 -2.88 -7.59 -2.35
N VAL A 22 -1.59 -7.26 -2.47
CA VAL A 22 -0.86 -7.58 -3.69
C VAL A 22 -0.09 -8.92 -3.58
N GLY A 23 -0.21 -9.58 -2.44
CA GLY A 23 0.43 -10.88 -2.27
C GLY A 23 1.61 -10.89 -1.32
N GLY A 24 1.76 -9.88 -0.51
CA GLY A 24 2.82 -9.82 0.50
C GLY A 24 3.88 -8.80 0.13
N ILE A 25 4.79 -8.56 1.08
CA ILE A 25 5.80 -7.52 0.88
C ILE A 25 6.74 -7.85 -0.27
N GLY A 26 7.02 -9.13 -0.49
CA GLY A 26 7.88 -9.51 -1.61
C GLY A 26 7.23 -9.18 -2.95
N ALA A 27 5.93 -9.43 -3.07
CA ALA A 27 5.21 -9.09 -4.29
C ALA A 27 5.14 -7.58 -4.44
N ALA A 28 4.93 -6.86 -3.33
CA ALA A 28 4.88 -5.41 -3.38
C ALA A 28 6.21 -4.83 -3.85
N ALA A 29 7.32 -5.42 -3.41
CA ALA A 29 8.63 -4.95 -3.83
C ALA A 29 8.79 -5.11 -5.34
N LYS A 30 8.31 -6.20 -5.89
CA LYS A 30 8.40 -6.39 -7.33
C LYS A 30 7.52 -5.42 -8.06
N VAL A 31 6.31 -5.21 -7.57
CA VAL A 31 5.37 -4.30 -8.20
C VAL A 31 5.93 -2.88 -8.23
N CYS A 32 6.56 -2.46 -7.16
CA CYS A 32 7.09 -1.11 -7.08
C CYS A 32 8.50 -0.99 -7.63
N ASN A 33 9.11 -2.12 -7.98
CA ASN A 33 10.48 -2.15 -8.47
C ASN A 33 11.41 -1.51 -7.45
N ARG A 34 11.23 -1.87 -6.18
CA ARG A 34 12.05 -1.36 -5.10
C ARG A 34 12.52 -2.53 -4.27
N SER A 35 13.50 -2.30 -3.43
CA SER A 35 14.05 -3.38 -2.62
C SER A 35 13.08 -3.78 -1.52
N TYR A 36 13.22 -5.00 -1.05
CA TYR A 36 12.45 -5.48 0.08
C TYR A 36 12.63 -4.55 1.28
N GLN A 37 13.86 -4.08 1.47
CA GLN A 37 14.14 -3.21 2.60
C GLN A 37 13.41 -1.89 2.51
N ALA A 38 13.27 -1.36 1.30
CA ALA A 38 12.54 -0.10 1.12
C ALA A 38 11.07 -0.31 1.47
N LEU A 39 10.47 -1.41 1.03
CA LEU A 39 9.09 -1.69 1.33
C LEU A 39 8.88 -1.92 2.82
N ASN A 40 9.81 -2.60 3.46
CA ASN A 40 9.73 -2.84 4.88
C ASN A 40 9.78 -1.53 5.66
N LYS A 41 10.60 -0.57 5.21
CA LYS A 41 10.64 0.71 5.84
C LYS A 41 9.33 1.42 5.71
N TRP A 42 8.70 1.36 4.53
CA TRP A 42 7.40 2.01 4.32
C TRP A 42 6.36 1.38 5.25
N ARG A 43 6.39 0.06 5.41
CA ARG A 43 5.44 -0.62 6.27
C ARG A 43 5.63 -0.21 7.72
N GLN A 44 6.87 -0.11 8.17
CA GLN A 44 7.15 0.29 9.53
C GLN A 44 6.75 1.73 9.79
N ALA A 45 6.90 2.58 8.79
CA ALA A 45 6.51 3.97 8.93
C ALA A 45 5.00 4.16 8.71
N SER A 46 4.32 3.13 8.23
CA SER A 46 2.91 3.19 7.91
C SER A 46 2.61 4.25 6.85
N SER A 47 3.56 4.52 5.98
CA SER A 47 3.36 5.49 4.91
C SER A 47 4.26 5.18 3.74
N LEU A 48 3.88 5.68 2.57
CA LEU A 48 4.68 5.58 1.37
C LEU A 48 5.73 6.69 1.37
N PRO A 49 6.69 6.68 0.46
CA PRO A 49 7.66 7.76 0.39
C PRO A 49 6.95 9.06 0.06
N ARG A 50 7.55 10.17 0.54
CA ARG A 50 6.97 11.47 0.36
C ARG A 50 6.68 11.76 -1.09
N THR A 51 7.49 11.28 -2.02
CA THR A 51 7.31 11.55 -3.43
C THR A 51 5.98 11.01 -3.96
N ASP A 52 5.42 9.99 -3.31
CA ASP A 52 4.15 9.46 -3.75
C ASP A 52 3.01 10.43 -3.42
N TYR A 53 3.15 11.17 -2.34
CA TYR A 53 2.14 12.13 -1.95
C TYR A 53 2.24 13.42 -2.75
N THR A 54 3.42 13.71 -3.30
CA THR A 54 3.60 14.88 -4.14
C THR A 54 3.30 14.60 -5.60
N GLY A 55 3.13 13.31 -5.95
CA GLY A 55 2.84 12.95 -7.33
C GLY A 55 4.06 12.64 -8.16
N GLU A 56 5.24 12.68 -7.57
CA GLU A 56 6.47 12.38 -8.31
C GLU A 56 6.62 10.90 -8.56
N THR A 57 6.08 10.06 -7.71
CA THR A 57 6.07 8.63 -7.95
C THR A 57 4.64 8.12 -7.83
N LYS A 58 4.39 6.93 -8.33
CA LYS A 58 3.05 6.40 -8.38
C LYS A 58 2.97 5.01 -7.78
N TYR A 59 3.61 4.81 -6.66
CA TYR A 59 3.62 3.50 -6.03
C TYR A 59 2.22 3.05 -5.60
N ALA A 60 1.41 3.99 -5.12
CA ALA A 60 0.05 3.64 -4.72
C ALA A 60 -0.75 3.13 -5.91
N GLU A 61 -0.56 3.72 -7.07
CA GLU A 61 -1.26 3.27 -8.26
C GLU A 61 -0.77 1.89 -8.72
N LEU A 62 0.52 1.65 -8.62
CA LEU A 62 1.06 0.35 -8.97
C LEU A 62 0.52 -0.72 -8.04
N LEU A 63 0.47 -0.43 -6.76
CA LEU A 63 -0.06 -1.37 -5.79
C LEU A 63 -1.55 -1.61 -6.01
N ALA A 64 -2.29 -0.55 -6.31
CA ALA A 64 -3.72 -0.69 -6.54
C ALA A 64 -4.01 -1.55 -7.76
N THR A 65 -3.24 -1.37 -8.83
CA THR A 65 -3.42 -2.16 -10.03
C THR A 65 -3.10 -3.63 -9.76
N ALA A 66 -2.02 -3.88 -9.04
CA ALA A 66 -1.64 -5.26 -8.74
C ALA A 66 -2.66 -5.92 -7.83
N ALA A 67 -3.20 -5.16 -6.87
CA ALA A 67 -4.20 -5.70 -5.97
C ALA A 67 -5.47 -6.06 -6.72
N GLU A 68 -5.81 -5.26 -7.71
CA GLU A 68 -6.99 -5.54 -8.50
C GLU A 68 -6.83 -6.85 -9.24
N GLN A 69 -5.65 -7.13 -9.73
CA GLN A 69 -5.38 -8.37 -10.44
C GLN A 69 -5.48 -9.56 -9.51
N LYS A 70 -5.30 -9.37 -8.24
CA LYS A 70 -5.41 -10.44 -7.27
C LYS A 70 -6.81 -10.56 -6.67
N GLY A 71 -7.72 -9.70 -7.09
CA GLY A 71 -9.07 -9.75 -6.55
C GLY A 71 -9.26 -9.01 -5.24
N ASN A 72 -8.27 -8.22 -4.84
CA ASN A 72 -8.32 -7.49 -3.57
C ASN A 72 -8.27 -5.99 -3.84
N ALA A 73 -9.02 -5.52 -4.78
CA ALA A 73 -8.90 -4.16 -5.30
C ALA A 73 -9.08 -3.10 -4.22
N PHE A 74 -8.30 -2.05 -4.34
CA PHE A 74 -8.51 -0.84 -3.55
C PHE A 74 -8.14 0.33 -4.46
N LYS A 75 -8.53 1.52 -4.07
CA LYS A 75 -8.23 2.70 -4.88
C LYS A 75 -6.95 3.34 -4.43
N ALA A 76 -6.13 3.76 -5.39
CA ALA A 76 -4.86 4.42 -5.06
C ALA A 76 -5.11 5.64 -4.20
N VAL A 77 -6.17 6.42 -4.50
CA VAL A 77 -6.43 7.63 -3.74
C VAL A 77 -6.81 7.28 -2.30
N TRP A 78 -7.50 6.15 -2.10
CA TRP A 78 -7.80 5.73 -0.74
C TRP A 78 -6.52 5.42 0.02
N LEU A 79 -5.58 4.70 -0.63
CA LEU A 79 -4.33 4.35 0.03
C LEU A 79 -3.53 5.59 0.37
N LEU A 80 -3.47 6.54 -0.55
CA LEU A 80 -2.73 7.76 -0.28
C LEU A 80 -3.32 8.52 0.90
N ASN A 81 -4.65 8.62 0.94
CA ASN A 81 -5.28 9.34 2.04
C ASN A 81 -5.13 8.60 3.37
N ALA A 82 -5.28 7.28 3.34
CA ALA A 82 -5.24 6.51 4.57
C ALA A 82 -3.84 6.41 5.15
N SER A 83 -2.82 6.50 4.29
CA SER A 83 -1.44 6.36 4.75
C SER A 83 -0.70 7.69 4.81
N ALA A 84 -1.36 8.78 4.48
CA ALA A 84 -0.69 10.08 4.49
C ALA A 84 -0.16 10.38 5.88
N PRO A 85 1.04 10.93 5.99
CA PRO A 85 1.55 11.30 7.30
C PRO A 85 0.62 12.30 7.90
N GLN A 86 0.24 12.09 9.15
CA GLN A 86 -0.67 12.94 9.72
C GLN A 86 0.03 14.02 10.24
N LYS A 87 0.13 15.06 9.70
CA LYS A 87 0.76 16.11 10.15
C LYS A 87 0.13 16.63 11.17
N ALA A 88 -0.50 16.06 11.69
CA ALA A 88 -0.99 16.55 12.76
C ALA A 88 -1.53 17.68 12.52
N ALA A 89 -1.81 17.79 11.91
CA ALA A 89 -2.38 18.75 11.72
C ALA A 89 -2.06 19.71 12.15
N ALA A 90 -1.58 19.61 12.29
CA ALA A 90 -1.15 20.61 12.72
C ALA A 90 -1.83 21.34 12.78
#